data_02f52256c48459444657ee77a370f23e
#
_entry.id   02f52256c48459444657ee77a370f23e
#
_cell.length_a   1.000
_cell.length_b   1.000
_cell.length_c   1.000
_cell.angle_alpha   90.00
_cell.angle_beta   90.00
_cell.angle_gamma   90.00
#
_symmetry.space_group_name_H-M   'P 1'
#
loop_
_entity.id
_entity.type
_entity.pdbx_description
1 polymer ?
#
loop_
_entity_poly.entity_id
_entity_poly.type
_entity_poly.pdbx_seq_one_letter_code
_entity_poly.pdbx_strand_id
1 'polypeptide(L)'
;MNKREKVKKPEGSKTHRFLWIGLLIFIALIFACVGFSYRSIRQRLNGVADAAMMETADENAAMLQMTLESRFELMDDVGRKIAEDPKSAQDILTYLGEYANGYGFKRLCYMDATGWTISSDGKSGDFSFRTYFRRSMDGQYSITGEINDRLGQGDPVHVMSAPVRDPQTGEVIGVVLADYTPEAFQKMMDVESFGGEGRGYIVESTGDILVASSSAR
;
A
#
# COMPACT_ATOMS: atom_id res chain seq x y z
N MET A 1 48.48 -90.70 26.91
CA MET A 1 47.63 -90.55 25.71
C MET A 1 46.58 -89.49 26.01
N ASN A 2 46.83 -88.21 25.62
CA ASN A 2 46.07 -87.08 26.10
C ASN A 2 45.29 -86.44 24.89
N LYS A 3 44.00 -86.67 24.85
CA LYS A 3 43.09 -86.20 23.79
C LYS A 3 42.70 -84.77 24.11
N ARG A 4 43.22 -83.80 23.37
CA ARG A 4 42.85 -82.39 23.46
C ARG A 4 41.47 -82.20 22.81
N GLU A 5 40.48 -81.89 23.60
CA GLU A 5 39.15 -81.46 23.19
C GLU A 5 39.23 -80.06 22.52
N LYS A 6 38.84 -79.95 21.28
CA LYS A 6 38.74 -78.68 20.57
C LYS A 6 37.45 -77.96 21.00
N VAL A 7 37.57 -76.93 21.79
CA VAL A 7 36.45 -76.00 22.12
C VAL A 7 35.99 -75.31 20.86
N LYS A 8 34.77 -75.62 20.43
CA LYS A 8 34.08 -74.91 19.33
C LYS A 8 33.78 -73.48 19.77
N LYS A 9 34.36 -72.46 19.09
CA LYS A 9 34.01 -71.04 19.24
C LYS A 9 32.53 -70.87 18.92
N PRO A 10 31.76 -70.04 19.68
CA PRO A 10 30.35 -69.84 19.42
C PRO A 10 30.16 -69.02 18.14
N GLU A 11 29.37 -69.50 17.22
CA GLU A 11 28.93 -68.88 15.92
C GLU A 11 27.99 -67.65 16.07
N GLY A 12 27.74 -67.20 17.32
CA GLY A 12 26.80 -66.11 17.63
C GLY A 12 27.23 -64.73 17.22
N SER A 13 28.49 -64.48 16.81
CA SER A 13 29.01 -63.10 16.56
C SER A 13 28.59 -62.50 15.19
N LYS A 14 28.30 -63.32 14.20
CA LYS A 14 27.95 -62.84 12.87
C LYS A 14 26.49 -62.43 12.78
N THR A 15 25.59 -63.14 13.38
CA THR A 15 24.14 -62.90 13.40
C THR A 15 23.80 -61.58 14.12
N HIS A 16 24.46 -61.32 15.25
CA HIS A 16 24.26 -60.04 15.95
C HIS A 16 24.73 -58.83 15.13
N ARG A 17 25.81 -58.94 14.38
CA ARG A 17 26.30 -57.87 13.50
C ARG A 17 25.30 -57.55 12.39
N PHE A 18 24.70 -58.55 11.77
CA PHE A 18 23.67 -58.34 10.73
C PHE A 18 22.39 -57.70 11.30
N LEU A 19 21.98 -58.08 12.52
CA LEU A 19 20.85 -57.44 13.19
C LEU A 19 21.11 -55.98 13.50
N TRP A 20 22.30 -55.61 13.97
CA TRP A 20 22.66 -54.21 14.23
C TRP A 20 22.75 -53.37 12.94
N ILE A 21 23.28 -53.94 11.86
CA ILE A 21 23.32 -53.26 10.55
C ILE A 21 21.89 -53.05 10.04
N GLY A 22 21.02 -54.04 10.12
CA GLY A 22 19.60 -53.88 9.74
C GLY A 22 18.88 -52.82 10.55
N LEU A 23 19.12 -52.75 11.87
CA LEU A 23 18.56 -51.72 12.75
C LEU A 23 19.05 -50.32 12.37
N LEU A 24 20.35 -50.15 12.07
CA LEU A 24 20.90 -48.87 11.65
C LEU A 24 20.32 -48.40 10.32
N ILE A 25 20.17 -49.31 9.34
CA ILE A 25 19.54 -49.01 8.05
C ILE A 25 18.08 -48.59 8.26
N PHE A 26 17.34 -49.26 9.11
CA PHE A 26 15.96 -48.96 9.44
C PHE A 26 15.82 -47.55 10.08
N ILE A 27 16.68 -47.25 11.05
CA ILE A 27 16.74 -45.92 11.68
C ILE A 27 17.09 -44.84 10.65
N ALA A 28 18.07 -45.09 9.77
CA ALA A 28 18.43 -44.13 8.70
C ALA A 28 17.28 -43.89 7.72
N LEU A 29 16.51 -44.92 7.38
CA LEU A 29 15.30 -44.80 6.55
C LEU A 29 14.22 -43.94 7.22
N ILE A 30 14.00 -44.14 8.53
CA ILE A 30 13.05 -43.32 9.29
C ILE A 30 13.47 -41.86 9.26
N PHE A 31 14.75 -41.54 9.52
CA PHE A 31 15.26 -40.17 9.48
C PHE A 31 15.15 -39.57 8.07
N ALA A 32 15.43 -40.38 7.04
CA ALA A 32 15.26 -39.91 5.64
C ALA A 32 13.79 -39.61 5.32
N CYS A 33 12.84 -40.44 5.72
CA CYS A 33 11.42 -40.24 5.55
C CYS A 33 10.92 -39.01 6.31
N VAL A 34 11.32 -38.83 7.56
CA VAL A 34 10.97 -37.67 8.39
C VAL A 34 11.56 -36.40 7.79
N GLY A 35 12.83 -36.40 7.39
CA GLY A 35 13.50 -35.27 6.75
C GLY A 35 12.85 -34.88 5.42
N PHE A 36 12.49 -35.85 4.59
CA PHE A 36 11.78 -35.62 3.33
C PHE A 36 10.37 -35.04 3.57
N SER A 37 9.62 -35.62 4.51
CA SER A 37 8.30 -35.14 4.88
C SER A 37 8.35 -33.70 5.42
N TYR A 38 9.28 -33.41 6.30
CA TYR A 38 9.48 -32.06 6.85
C TYR A 38 9.80 -31.04 5.76
N ARG A 39 10.70 -31.41 4.84
CA ARG A 39 11.08 -30.54 3.72
C ARG A 39 9.91 -30.29 2.76
N SER A 40 9.12 -31.34 2.47
CA SER A 40 7.94 -31.24 1.60
C SER A 40 6.83 -30.39 2.22
N ILE A 41 6.57 -30.54 3.52
CA ILE A 41 5.58 -29.74 4.26
C ILE A 41 6.01 -28.27 4.28
N ARG A 42 7.28 -28.00 4.57
CA ARG A 42 7.81 -26.63 4.61
C ARG A 42 7.71 -25.93 3.25
N GLN A 43 8.00 -26.64 2.17
CA GLN A 43 7.86 -26.07 0.81
C GLN A 43 6.41 -25.79 0.45
N ARG A 44 5.47 -26.64 0.84
CA ARG A 44 4.03 -26.43 0.60
C ARG A 44 3.48 -25.27 1.43
N LEU A 45 3.87 -25.16 2.70
CA LEU A 45 3.45 -24.06 3.57
C LEU A 45 3.95 -22.71 3.07
N ASN A 46 5.20 -22.61 2.64
CA ASN A 46 5.72 -21.37 2.06
C ASN A 46 4.97 -20.99 0.78
N GLY A 47 4.70 -21.93 -0.12
CA GLY A 47 3.97 -21.64 -1.35
C GLY A 47 2.52 -21.20 -1.13
N VAL A 48 1.84 -21.75 -0.11
CA VAL A 48 0.47 -21.33 0.26
C VAL A 48 0.50 -19.95 0.92
N ALA A 49 1.49 -19.69 1.78
CA ALA A 49 1.64 -18.37 2.41
C ALA A 49 1.94 -17.29 1.36
N ASP A 50 2.87 -17.55 0.43
CA ASP A 50 3.22 -16.60 -0.64
C ASP A 50 2.00 -16.32 -1.53
N ALA A 51 1.23 -17.33 -1.92
CA ALA A 51 0.02 -17.17 -2.73
C ALA A 51 -1.07 -16.35 -1.98
N ALA A 52 -1.30 -16.64 -0.70
CA ALA A 52 -2.24 -15.90 0.12
C ALA A 52 -1.80 -14.44 0.31
N MET A 53 -0.49 -14.19 0.46
CA MET A 53 0.04 -12.83 0.54
C MET A 53 -0.18 -12.05 -0.75
N MET A 54 0.06 -12.67 -1.91
CA MET A 54 -0.17 -12.03 -3.20
C MET A 54 -1.66 -11.74 -3.43
N GLU A 55 -2.54 -12.69 -3.14
CA GLU A 55 -4.00 -12.51 -3.25
C GLU A 55 -4.49 -11.36 -2.37
N THR A 56 -4.07 -11.31 -1.10
CA THR A 56 -4.40 -10.20 -0.19
C THR A 56 -3.83 -8.87 -0.69
N ALA A 57 -2.62 -8.85 -1.24
CA ALA A 57 -2.01 -7.63 -1.78
C ALA A 57 -2.78 -7.12 -3.01
N ASP A 58 -3.21 -8.02 -3.90
CA ASP A 58 -3.99 -7.67 -5.08
C ASP A 58 -5.39 -7.14 -4.70
N GLU A 59 -6.08 -7.77 -3.75
CA GLU A 59 -7.36 -7.29 -3.24
C GLU A 59 -7.23 -5.91 -2.61
N ASN A 60 -6.20 -5.71 -1.80
CA ASN A 60 -5.92 -4.44 -1.16
C ASN A 60 -5.57 -3.34 -2.18
N ALA A 61 -4.78 -3.67 -3.20
CA ALA A 61 -4.46 -2.74 -4.29
C ALA A 61 -5.72 -2.32 -5.06
N ALA A 62 -6.63 -3.26 -5.35
CA ALA A 62 -7.90 -2.96 -6.01
C ALA A 62 -8.79 -2.06 -5.16
N MET A 63 -8.91 -2.33 -3.85
CA MET A 63 -9.68 -1.49 -2.92
C MET A 63 -9.11 -0.08 -2.83
N LEU A 64 -7.79 0.04 -2.77
CA LEU A 64 -7.09 1.32 -2.76
C LEU A 64 -7.32 2.10 -4.05
N GLN A 65 -7.22 1.44 -5.20
CA GLN A 65 -7.49 2.04 -6.50
C GLN A 65 -8.91 2.60 -6.54
N MET A 66 -9.92 1.83 -6.14
CA MET A 66 -11.31 2.28 -6.08
C MET A 66 -11.48 3.50 -5.15
N THR A 67 -10.78 3.51 -4.03
CA THR A 67 -10.82 4.64 -3.09
C THR A 67 -10.24 5.92 -3.74
N LEU A 68 -9.09 5.82 -4.39
CA LEU A 68 -8.46 6.94 -5.08
C LEU A 68 -9.30 7.44 -6.25
N GLU A 69 -9.82 6.52 -7.08
CA GLU A 69 -10.71 6.85 -8.19
C GLU A 69 -11.94 7.62 -7.70
N SER A 70 -12.60 7.15 -6.64
CA SER A 70 -13.75 7.85 -6.05
C SER A 70 -13.40 9.25 -5.54
N ARG A 71 -12.18 9.45 -5.02
CA ARG A 71 -11.73 10.78 -4.59
C ARG A 71 -11.46 11.73 -5.77
N PHE A 72 -10.86 11.21 -6.84
CA PHE A 72 -10.64 11.99 -8.05
C PHE A 72 -11.95 12.30 -8.77
N GLU A 73 -12.90 11.37 -8.84
CA GLU A 73 -14.25 11.63 -9.39
C GLU A 73 -14.95 12.77 -8.65
N LEU A 74 -14.85 12.80 -7.31
CA LEU A 74 -15.38 13.92 -6.53
C LEU A 74 -14.71 15.26 -6.89
N MET A 75 -13.39 15.25 -7.04
CA MET A 75 -12.63 16.45 -7.40
C MET A 75 -12.98 16.92 -8.82
N ASP A 76 -13.19 15.98 -9.75
CA ASP A 76 -13.65 16.27 -11.11
C ASP A 76 -15.05 16.88 -11.10
N ASP A 77 -15.97 16.36 -10.27
CA ASP A 77 -17.31 16.94 -10.13
C ASP A 77 -17.27 18.38 -9.61
N VAL A 78 -16.42 18.64 -8.62
CA VAL A 78 -16.17 19.99 -8.11
C VAL A 78 -15.60 20.89 -9.21
N GLY A 79 -14.58 20.41 -9.92
CA GLY A 79 -13.93 21.14 -11.01
C GLY A 79 -14.90 21.45 -12.14
N ARG A 80 -15.72 20.48 -12.56
CA ARG A 80 -16.73 20.65 -13.59
C ARG A 80 -17.74 21.74 -13.23
N LYS A 81 -18.26 21.72 -12.02
CA LYS A 81 -19.22 22.75 -11.57
C LYS A 81 -18.60 24.14 -11.51
N ILE A 82 -17.32 24.26 -11.11
CA ILE A 82 -16.61 25.55 -11.16
C ILE A 82 -16.44 26.03 -12.61
N ALA A 83 -16.15 25.10 -13.54
CA ALA A 83 -15.97 25.46 -14.95
C ALA A 83 -17.27 25.82 -15.65
N GLU A 84 -18.40 25.15 -15.33
CA GLU A 84 -19.73 25.41 -15.93
C GLU A 84 -20.34 26.73 -15.48
N ASP A 85 -20.05 27.15 -14.25
CA ASP A 85 -20.57 28.41 -13.68
C ASP A 85 -19.42 29.18 -12.98
N PRO A 86 -18.58 29.88 -13.74
CA PRO A 86 -17.48 30.69 -13.20
C PRO A 86 -18.01 31.75 -12.25
N LYS A 87 -17.83 31.52 -10.95
CA LYS A 87 -18.35 32.39 -9.90
C LYS A 87 -17.26 33.34 -9.41
N SER A 88 -17.72 34.42 -8.73
CA SER A 88 -16.79 35.27 -7.99
C SER A 88 -16.01 34.45 -6.96
N ALA A 89 -14.86 34.96 -6.49
CA ALA A 89 -14.05 34.27 -5.47
C ALA A 89 -14.87 33.88 -4.23
N GLN A 90 -15.86 34.68 -3.84
CA GLN A 90 -16.73 34.40 -2.70
C GLN A 90 -17.65 33.21 -2.95
N ASP A 91 -18.17 33.05 -4.15
CA ASP A 91 -19.04 31.91 -4.52
C ASP A 91 -18.24 30.63 -4.56
N ILE A 92 -17.01 30.68 -5.09
CA ILE A 92 -16.08 29.51 -5.08
C ILE A 92 -15.80 29.06 -3.64
N LEU A 93 -15.51 29.98 -2.71
CA LEU A 93 -15.28 29.68 -1.31
C LEU A 93 -16.46 28.95 -0.67
N THR A 94 -17.68 29.46 -0.88
CA THR A 94 -18.90 28.84 -0.34
C THR A 94 -19.05 27.44 -0.89
N TYR A 95 -18.85 27.28 -2.17
CA TYR A 95 -18.97 26.01 -2.87
C TYR A 95 -17.93 24.97 -2.38
N LEU A 96 -16.67 25.36 -2.26
CA LEU A 96 -15.61 24.49 -1.74
C LEU A 96 -15.90 24.09 -0.28
N GLY A 97 -16.46 24.98 0.54
CA GLY A 97 -16.82 24.73 1.92
C GLY A 97 -17.92 23.66 2.08
N GLU A 98 -18.90 23.65 1.21
CA GLU A 98 -19.97 22.65 1.20
C GLU A 98 -19.42 21.23 0.97
N TYR A 99 -18.43 21.09 0.10
CA TYR A 99 -17.82 19.77 -0.19
C TYR A 99 -16.75 19.37 0.82
N ALA A 100 -15.98 20.30 1.37
CA ALA A 100 -14.89 19.98 2.29
C ALA A 100 -15.35 19.22 3.55
N ASN A 101 -16.52 19.59 4.07
CA ASN A 101 -17.04 19.07 5.35
C ASN A 101 -17.50 17.60 5.31
N GLY A 102 -17.72 17.01 4.12
CA GLY A 102 -18.31 15.66 3.99
C GLY A 102 -17.28 14.54 3.77
N TYR A 103 -16.05 14.83 3.42
CA TYR A 103 -15.14 13.84 2.82
C TYR A 103 -13.81 13.65 3.54
N GLY A 104 -13.63 14.26 4.71
CA GLY A 104 -12.42 14.10 5.52
C GLY A 104 -11.22 14.90 5.01
N PHE A 105 -11.45 15.88 4.15
CA PHE A 105 -10.41 16.84 3.74
C PHE A 105 -10.05 17.78 4.90
N LYS A 106 -8.78 18.11 5.02
CA LYS A 106 -8.37 19.26 5.84
C LYS A 106 -8.91 20.54 5.22
N ARG A 107 -8.84 20.64 3.88
CA ARG A 107 -9.46 21.67 3.06
C ARG A 107 -9.53 21.24 1.59
N LEU A 108 -10.43 21.85 0.88
CA LEU A 108 -10.56 21.76 -0.56
C LEU A 108 -10.19 23.12 -1.15
N CYS A 109 -9.44 23.13 -2.25
CA CYS A 109 -8.96 24.37 -2.86
C CYS A 109 -9.23 24.35 -4.37
N TYR A 110 -9.41 25.55 -4.93
CA TYR A 110 -9.34 25.77 -6.37
C TYR A 110 -8.15 26.67 -6.70
N MET A 111 -7.43 26.29 -7.72
CA MET A 111 -6.27 27.02 -8.23
C MET A 111 -6.54 27.37 -9.69
N ASP A 112 -6.45 28.65 -10.04
CA ASP A 112 -6.61 29.08 -11.41
C ASP A 112 -5.37 28.76 -12.28
N ALA A 113 -5.47 29.07 -13.58
CA ALA A 113 -4.37 28.79 -14.52
C ALA A 113 -3.09 29.61 -14.23
N THR A 114 -3.13 30.62 -13.39
CA THR A 114 -1.94 31.37 -12.95
C THR A 114 -1.25 30.78 -11.75
N GLY A 115 -1.91 29.81 -11.06
CA GLY A 115 -1.44 29.21 -9.82
C GLY A 115 -1.96 29.91 -8.56
N TRP A 116 -2.83 30.90 -8.71
CA TRP A 116 -3.48 31.54 -7.57
C TRP A 116 -4.54 30.62 -6.98
N THR A 117 -4.40 30.34 -5.71
CA THR A 117 -5.21 29.36 -4.98
C THR A 117 -6.16 30.03 -4.03
N ILE A 118 -7.41 29.55 -4.01
CA ILE A 118 -8.44 29.90 -3.03
C ILE A 118 -8.84 28.60 -2.33
N SER A 119 -8.90 28.61 -1.00
CA SER A 119 -9.21 27.43 -0.20
C SER A 119 -10.50 27.57 0.60
N SER A 120 -11.14 26.45 0.92
CA SER A 120 -12.41 26.38 1.66
C SER A 120 -12.37 27.02 3.05
N ASP A 121 -11.18 27.21 3.64
CA ASP A 121 -10.97 27.93 4.91
C ASP A 121 -10.72 29.44 4.73
N GLY A 122 -10.95 29.99 3.51
CA GLY A 122 -10.85 31.41 3.20
C GLY A 122 -9.43 31.91 2.97
N LYS A 123 -8.43 31.03 2.97
CA LYS A 123 -7.04 31.41 2.69
C LYS A 123 -6.77 31.40 1.20
N SER A 124 -5.78 32.19 0.79
CA SER A 124 -5.35 32.27 -0.61
C SER A 124 -3.84 32.46 -0.72
N GLY A 125 -3.28 32.14 -1.88
CA GLY A 125 -1.85 32.28 -2.13
C GLY A 125 -1.45 31.81 -3.51
N ASP A 126 -0.22 32.11 -3.92
CA ASP A 126 0.37 31.64 -5.16
C ASP A 126 1.14 30.33 -4.93
N PHE A 127 0.78 29.30 -5.67
CA PHE A 127 1.39 27.97 -5.63
C PHE A 127 1.79 27.46 -7.04
N SER A 128 1.94 28.36 -8.01
CA SER A 128 2.36 28.06 -9.38
C SER A 128 3.68 27.27 -9.47
N PHE A 129 4.55 27.42 -8.46
CA PHE A 129 5.84 26.73 -8.36
C PHE A 129 5.75 25.26 -7.96
N ARG A 130 4.59 24.78 -7.52
CA ARG A 130 4.40 23.41 -7.04
C ARG A 130 4.35 22.40 -8.20
N THR A 131 4.97 21.24 -7.99
CA THR A 131 5.02 20.17 -9.00
C THR A 131 3.62 19.62 -9.32
N TYR A 132 2.76 19.45 -8.31
CA TYR A 132 1.40 18.99 -8.51
C TYR A 132 0.56 19.96 -9.37
N PHE A 133 0.78 21.28 -9.27
CA PHE A 133 0.13 22.25 -10.13
C PHE A 133 0.50 22.01 -11.59
N ARG A 134 1.79 21.93 -11.89
CA ARG A 134 2.27 21.70 -13.27
C ARG A 134 1.74 20.40 -13.84
N ARG A 135 1.80 19.31 -13.07
CA ARG A 135 1.25 18.01 -13.50
C ARG A 135 -0.24 18.09 -13.82
N SER A 136 -1.01 18.78 -12.97
CA SER A 136 -2.45 18.88 -13.21
C SER A 136 -2.78 19.85 -14.33
N MET A 137 -2.01 20.91 -14.55
CA MET A 137 -2.14 21.77 -15.74
C MET A 137 -1.79 21.02 -17.05
N ASP A 138 -0.90 19.99 -16.97
CA ASP A 138 -0.64 19.05 -18.07
C ASP A 138 -1.74 17.96 -18.19
N GLY A 139 -2.82 18.06 -17.44
CA GLY A 139 -3.98 17.17 -17.49
C GLY A 139 -3.85 15.87 -16.70
N GLN A 140 -2.89 15.78 -15.79
CA GLN A 140 -2.61 14.58 -14.99
C GLN A 140 -3.17 14.74 -13.57
N TYR A 141 -3.70 13.67 -13.01
CA TYR A 141 -3.93 13.59 -11.56
C TYR A 141 -2.60 13.43 -10.82
N SER A 142 -2.52 13.98 -9.62
CA SER A 142 -1.30 13.88 -8.82
C SER A 142 -1.62 13.70 -7.34
N ILE A 143 -0.77 12.93 -6.67
CA ILE A 143 -0.76 12.76 -5.22
C ILE A 143 0.65 13.09 -4.75
N THR A 144 0.77 13.82 -3.64
CA THR A 144 2.08 14.13 -3.07
C THR A 144 2.38 13.25 -1.87
N GLY A 145 3.65 12.99 -1.60
CA GLY A 145 4.10 12.65 -0.26
C GLY A 145 3.80 13.79 0.72
N GLU A 146 4.29 13.68 1.94
CA GLU A 146 4.16 14.76 2.93
C GLU A 146 4.87 16.04 2.46
N ILE A 147 4.13 17.15 2.42
CA ILE A 147 4.67 18.47 2.13
C ILE A 147 4.22 19.49 3.19
N ASN A 148 4.98 20.56 3.34
CA ASN A 148 4.61 21.63 4.27
C ASN A 148 3.40 22.42 3.74
N ASP A 149 2.38 22.55 4.58
CA ASP A 149 1.19 23.36 4.35
C ASP A 149 1.53 24.84 4.44
N ARG A 150 1.64 25.50 3.29
CA ARG A 150 1.93 26.95 3.23
C ARG A 150 0.69 27.83 3.35
N LEU A 151 -0.51 27.29 3.21
CA LEU A 151 -1.75 28.00 3.53
C LEU A 151 -2.08 27.93 5.03
N GLY A 152 -1.51 26.95 5.74
CA GLY A 152 -1.65 26.76 7.18
C GLY A 152 -0.46 27.29 7.97
N GLN A 153 -0.15 26.57 9.06
CA GLN A 153 0.95 26.91 9.97
C GLN A 153 2.25 26.16 9.65
N GLY A 154 2.32 25.50 8.49
CA GLY A 154 3.47 24.69 8.09
C GLY A 154 3.37 23.22 8.50
N ASP A 155 2.24 22.78 9.07
CA ASP A 155 2.00 21.38 9.37
C ASP A 155 2.10 20.50 8.11
N PRO A 156 2.54 19.25 8.21
CA PRO A 156 2.59 18.36 7.06
C PRO A 156 1.19 18.06 6.51
N VAL A 157 1.10 17.99 5.20
CA VAL A 157 -0.12 17.60 4.46
C VAL A 157 0.24 16.73 3.26
N HIS A 158 -0.70 15.85 2.89
CA HIS A 158 -0.73 15.22 1.58
C HIS A 158 -1.70 16.01 0.69
N VAL A 159 -1.35 16.21 -0.56
CA VAL A 159 -2.18 16.93 -1.53
C VAL A 159 -2.53 15.98 -2.67
N MET A 160 -3.83 15.83 -2.91
CA MET A 160 -4.35 15.28 -4.16
C MET A 160 -4.72 16.43 -5.07
N SER A 161 -4.47 16.32 -6.37
CA SER A 161 -4.79 17.35 -7.35
C SER A 161 -5.40 16.76 -8.62
N ALA A 162 -6.42 17.45 -9.15
CA ALA A 162 -7.15 17.06 -10.34
C ALA A 162 -7.27 18.26 -11.31
N PRO A 163 -7.14 18.06 -12.64
CA PRO A 163 -7.27 19.10 -13.63
C PRO A 163 -8.73 19.56 -13.75
N VAL A 164 -8.96 20.86 -13.80
CA VAL A 164 -10.25 21.44 -14.15
C VAL A 164 -10.26 21.75 -15.63
N ARG A 165 -11.22 21.18 -16.36
CA ARG A 165 -11.31 21.31 -17.80
C ARG A 165 -12.48 22.20 -18.21
N ASP A 166 -12.24 23.04 -19.17
CA ASP A 166 -13.32 23.76 -19.87
C ASP A 166 -14.26 22.74 -20.54
N PRO A 167 -15.57 22.77 -20.26
CA PRO A 167 -16.52 21.80 -20.79
C PRO A 167 -16.73 21.89 -22.30
N GLN A 168 -16.35 23.02 -22.94
CA GLN A 168 -16.53 23.23 -24.37
C GLN A 168 -15.26 22.88 -25.16
N THR A 169 -14.08 23.27 -24.65
CA THR A 169 -12.81 23.09 -25.36
C THR A 169 -12.01 21.87 -24.89
N GLY A 170 -12.25 21.39 -23.67
CA GLY A 170 -11.48 20.35 -23.01
C GLY A 170 -10.10 20.81 -22.50
N GLU A 171 -9.76 22.08 -22.70
CA GLU A 171 -8.51 22.67 -22.20
C GLU A 171 -8.50 22.72 -20.66
N VAL A 172 -7.33 22.54 -20.04
CA VAL A 172 -7.19 22.69 -18.59
C VAL A 172 -7.15 24.16 -18.24
N ILE A 173 -8.12 24.61 -17.44
CA ILE A 173 -8.30 26.01 -17.04
C ILE A 173 -7.98 26.27 -15.57
N GLY A 174 -7.69 25.22 -14.82
CA GLY A 174 -7.35 25.31 -13.40
C GLY A 174 -7.16 23.93 -12.78
N VAL A 175 -7.04 23.89 -11.46
CA VAL A 175 -6.79 22.68 -10.69
C VAL A 175 -7.63 22.69 -9.41
N VAL A 176 -8.28 21.58 -9.08
CA VAL A 176 -8.85 21.32 -7.75
C VAL A 176 -7.81 20.60 -6.92
N LEU A 177 -7.67 20.99 -5.67
CA LEU A 177 -6.76 20.41 -4.69
C LEU A 177 -7.54 19.94 -3.47
N ALA A 178 -7.17 18.78 -2.95
CA ALA A 178 -7.65 18.25 -1.67
C ALA A 178 -6.46 18.03 -0.74
N ASP A 179 -6.41 18.81 0.34
CA ASP A 179 -5.40 18.66 1.38
C ASP A 179 -5.91 17.72 2.46
N TYR A 180 -5.06 16.77 2.85
CA TYR A 180 -5.30 15.83 3.94
C TYR A 180 -4.25 16.00 5.03
N THR A 181 -4.64 15.86 6.30
CA THR A 181 -3.63 15.61 7.34
C THR A 181 -3.00 14.23 7.13
N PRO A 182 -1.77 13.99 7.61
CA PRO A 182 -1.15 12.67 7.52
C PRO A 182 -2.04 11.56 8.08
N GLU A 183 -2.71 11.80 9.21
CA GLU A 183 -3.59 10.82 9.85
C GLU A 183 -4.85 10.53 9.00
N ALA A 184 -5.46 11.57 8.41
CA ALA A 184 -6.64 11.40 7.55
C ALA A 184 -6.27 10.68 6.25
N PHE A 185 -5.12 11.02 5.68
CA PHE A 185 -4.59 10.36 4.50
C PHE A 185 -4.24 8.90 4.78
N GLN A 186 -3.54 8.64 5.88
CA GLN A 186 -3.22 7.29 6.32
C GLN A 186 -4.49 6.45 6.54
N LYS A 187 -5.50 7.00 7.22
CA LYS A 187 -6.78 6.30 7.43
C LYS A 187 -7.51 5.99 6.12
N MET A 188 -7.44 6.89 5.14
CA MET A 188 -8.02 6.67 3.80
C MET A 188 -7.30 5.56 3.04
N MET A 189 -5.98 5.47 3.22
CA MET A 189 -5.09 4.51 2.57
C MET A 189 -4.84 3.26 3.42
N ASP A 190 -5.42 3.20 4.63
CA ASP A 190 -5.18 2.09 5.57
C ASP A 190 -5.89 0.85 5.06
N VAL A 191 -5.09 -0.13 4.74
CA VAL A 191 -5.51 -1.41 4.22
C VAL A 191 -5.16 -2.43 5.29
N GLU A 192 -6.17 -3.06 5.89
CA GLU A 192 -5.95 -4.13 6.85
C GLU A 192 -5.25 -5.31 6.18
N SER A 193 -4.01 -5.56 6.55
CA SER A 193 -3.23 -6.72 6.11
C SER A 193 -3.14 -7.74 7.24
N PHE A 194 -3.50 -8.99 6.97
CA PHE A 194 -3.33 -10.11 7.90
C PHE A 194 -3.98 -9.92 9.28
N GLY A 195 -5.24 -9.43 9.33
CA GLY A 195 -5.94 -9.22 10.60
C GLY A 195 -5.29 -8.14 11.48
N GLY A 196 -4.60 -7.16 10.87
CA GLY A 196 -3.92 -6.07 11.57
C GLY A 196 -2.48 -6.37 12.01
N GLU A 197 -1.95 -7.57 11.75
CA GLU A 197 -0.57 -7.93 12.12
C GLU A 197 0.46 -7.67 11.00
N GLY A 198 0.01 -7.45 9.76
CA GLY A 198 0.86 -7.13 8.61
C GLY A 198 1.16 -5.64 8.50
N ARG A 199 2.27 -5.30 7.81
CA ARG A 199 2.58 -3.92 7.41
C ARG A 199 2.45 -3.80 5.90
N GLY A 200 1.57 -2.91 5.44
CA GLY A 200 1.46 -2.52 4.05
C GLY A 200 2.23 -1.23 3.79
N TYR A 201 2.81 -1.12 2.60
CA TYR A 201 3.46 0.11 2.13
C TYR A 201 2.91 0.44 0.75
N ILE A 202 2.59 1.72 0.55
CA ILE A 202 2.30 2.27 -0.77
C ILE A 202 3.55 2.99 -1.22
N VAL A 203 4.08 2.58 -2.37
CA VAL A 203 5.35 3.07 -2.90
C VAL A 203 5.09 3.68 -4.27
N GLU A 204 5.60 4.90 -4.50
CA GLU A 204 5.59 5.50 -5.83
C GLU A 204 6.50 4.74 -6.80
N SER A 205 6.30 4.95 -8.09
CA SER A 205 7.17 4.39 -9.13
C SER A 205 8.65 4.80 -9.01
N THR A 206 8.93 5.88 -8.27
CA THR A 206 10.26 6.37 -7.90
C THR A 206 10.92 5.55 -6.81
N GLY A 207 10.14 4.71 -6.08
CA GLY A 207 10.60 3.95 -4.92
C GLY A 207 10.38 4.65 -3.58
N ASP A 208 9.82 5.86 -3.57
CA ASP A 208 9.52 6.60 -2.35
C ASP A 208 8.26 6.04 -1.67
N ILE A 209 8.30 5.88 -0.35
CA ILE A 209 7.16 5.42 0.43
C ILE A 209 6.16 6.58 0.59
N LEU A 210 4.98 6.42 0.00
CA LEU A 210 3.90 7.38 0.09
C LEU A 210 3.16 7.26 1.43
N VAL A 211 2.88 6.02 1.82
CA VAL A 211 2.17 5.68 3.08
C VAL A 211 2.71 4.35 3.62
N ALA A 212 2.79 4.26 4.93
CA ALA A 212 3.01 3.01 5.66
C ALA A 212 1.79 2.75 6.55
N SER A 213 1.24 1.53 6.53
CA SER A 213 0.15 1.18 7.44
C SER A 213 0.61 1.29 8.90
N SER A 214 -0.22 1.87 9.76
CA SER A 214 0.04 1.85 11.21
C SER A 214 -0.06 0.40 11.69
N SER A 215 0.99 -0.12 12.30
CA SER A 215 0.82 -1.33 13.10
C SER A 215 -0.14 -1.01 14.25
N ALA A 216 -1.26 -1.73 14.34
CA ALA A 216 -2.09 -1.70 15.53
C ALA A 216 -1.18 -1.94 16.75
N ARG A 217 -1.22 -0.99 17.69
CA ARG A 217 -0.61 -1.15 19.01
C ARG A 217 -1.49 -2.01 19.89
#